data_b06acbdbd3f25727f2a992f931e83995
#
_entry.id   b06acbdbd3f25727f2a992f931e83995
#
_cell.length_a   1.000
_cell.length_b   1.000
_cell.length_c   1.000
_cell.angle_alpha   90.00
_cell.angle_beta   90.00
_cell.angle_gamma   90.00
#
_symmetry.space_group_name_H-M   'P 1'
#
loop_
_entity.id
_entity.type
_entity.pdbx_description
1 polymer ?
#
loop_
_entity_poly.entity_id
_entity_poly.type
_entity_poly.pdbx_seq_one_letter_code
_entity_poly.pdbx_strand_id
1 'polypeptide(L)'
;MVAWAVALLCLLPMLAVLLAALTGGTDTIAHLIDTVLGRYAANTALLIVLVSLGTFAVGVGAAWLVTMTRFPAVRFFEIALVVPLAFPAYVLAYAYTSILDHPGIVQSTLRATMGWGPRDYWFPEIRSLGGAALMLVLVLYPYVYLLARASFLQQSGSTFVAARALGSRPWAAFLKVSLPLARPAIAAGVLLAVMETIADFGTVSYFGVQTFATGIYTSWFSMGDRAGAAQLAVCLLSFALLLAVLERAQRGQAKYHDTSRGQKHEPPLKLEGVQAWMAVILCGAPVLFGAVFPLVALMSLGWESEQNLLSDRYLRFVRNSLVLASTAAVLTVVAAIALGFYQRMRPGRSSALAGYVARLGYAVPGGVIAVGLLVPFAAFDNALDAWMRATFDVSTGLLVTGSIWLLVCAYMVRFLAAALGAYEGGQSLVHANMDAASRSLGKGPLATLRWVHLPILTPSLLTAVLIVFVDVMKELPATLIMRPFNYDTLAVQAFRLASDERLEGAALPSLVIVAVGLLPVILICRQVGRH
;
A
#
# COMPACT_ATOMS: atom_id res chain seq x y z
N MET A 1 18.41 -5.64 -22.97
CA MET A 1 17.30 -6.61 -23.11
C MET A 1 16.52 -6.80 -21.81
N VAL A 2 17.13 -7.24 -20.69
CA VAL A 2 16.42 -7.52 -19.43
C VAL A 2 15.60 -6.32 -18.90
N ALA A 3 16.15 -5.10 -18.89
CA ALA A 3 15.44 -3.91 -18.40
C ALA A 3 14.16 -3.60 -19.22
N TRP A 4 14.20 -3.83 -20.53
CA TRP A 4 13.01 -3.66 -21.37
C TRP A 4 12.02 -4.79 -21.21
N ALA A 5 12.48 -6.04 -20.96
CA ALA A 5 11.58 -7.15 -20.62
C ALA A 5 10.81 -6.86 -19.33
N VAL A 6 11.48 -6.32 -18.31
CA VAL A 6 10.85 -5.89 -17.06
C VAL A 6 9.84 -4.75 -17.30
N ALA A 7 10.20 -3.73 -18.09
CA ALA A 7 9.28 -2.64 -18.41
C ALA A 7 8.05 -3.11 -19.20
N LEU A 8 8.24 -4.01 -20.18
CA LEU A 8 7.14 -4.58 -20.96
C LEU A 8 6.24 -5.46 -20.10
N LEU A 9 6.81 -6.22 -19.15
CA LEU A 9 6.00 -6.98 -18.19
C LEU A 9 5.09 -6.06 -17.37
N CYS A 10 5.56 -4.88 -16.97
CA CYS A 10 4.74 -3.90 -16.25
C CYS A 10 3.64 -3.27 -17.12
N LEU A 11 3.88 -3.13 -18.41
CA LEU A 11 2.91 -2.55 -19.34
C LEU A 11 1.84 -3.56 -19.80
N LEU A 12 2.20 -4.84 -19.81
CA LEU A 12 1.35 -5.92 -20.33
C LEU A 12 -0.06 -5.94 -19.71
N PRO A 13 -0.24 -5.93 -18.38
CA PRO A 13 -1.57 -5.98 -17.80
C PRO A 13 -2.45 -4.77 -18.17
N MET A 14 -1.86 -3.58 -18.30
CA MET A 14 -2.61 -2.38 -18.70
C MET A 14 -3.12 -2.50 -20.13
N LEU A 15 -2.24 -2.91 -21.06
CA LEU A 15 -2.61 -3.11 -22.46
C LEU A 15 -3.62 -4.24 -22.62
N ALA A 16 -3.43 -5.35 -21.90
CA ALA A 16 -4.34 -6.49 -21.96
C ALA A 16 -5.75 -6.16 -21.45
N VAL A 17 -5.86 -5.42 -20.34
CA VAL A 17 -7.16 -4.95 -19.83
C VAL A 17 -7.83 -4.03 -20.83
N LEU A 18 -7.07 -3.09 -21.43
CA LEU A 18 -7.61 -2.18 -22.44
C LEU A 18 -8.12 -2.94 -23.67
N LEU A 19 -7.34 -3.89 -24.18
CA LEU A 19 -7.76 -4.73 -25.32
C LEU A 19 -8.98 -5.59 -24.97
N ALA A 20 -8.99 -6.22 -23.79
CA ALA A 20 -10.13 -7.03 -23.34
C ALA A 20 -11.41 -6.19 -23.19
N ALA A 21 -11.30 -4.97 -22.68
CA ALA A 21 -12.43 -4.05 -22.55
C ALA A 21 -12.98 -3.63 -23.92
N LEU A 22 -12.10 -3.36 -24.90
CA LEU A 22 -12.50 -2.96 -26.26
C LEU A 22 -13.13 -4.12 -27.06
N THR A 23 -12.68 -5.35 -26.82
CA THR A 23 -13.21 -6.54 -27.49
C THR A 23 -14.47 -7.11 -26.83
N GLY A 24 -14.80 -6.67 -25.61
CA GLY A 24 -15.93 -7.17 -24.80
C GLY A 24 -17.32 -6.73 -25.25
N GLY A 25 -17.43 -5.93 -26.31
CA GLY A 25 -18.73 -5.43 -26.82
C GLY A 25 -19.24 -4.20 -26.08
N THR A 26 -20.20 -3.51 -26.70
CA THR A 26 -20.80 -2.28 -26.17
C THR A 26 -21.99 -2.55 -25.23
N ASP A 27 -22.62 -3.71 -25.34
CA ASP A 27 -23.84 -4.04 -24.59
C ASP A 27 -23.55 -4.19 -23.09
N THR A 28 -22.41 -4.82 -22.73
CA THR A 28 -21.98 -4.98 -21.34
C THR A 28 -21.72 -3.62 -20.69
N ILE A 29 -21.01 -2.71 -21.36
CA ILE A 29 -20.72 -1.40 -20.77
C ILE A 29 -21.98 -0.53 -20.66
N ALA A 30 -22.90 -0.60 -21.64
CA ALA A 30 -24.17 0.09 -21.57
C ALA A 30 -24.97 -0.39 -20.34
N HIS A 31 -25.08 -1.70 -20.15
CA HIS A 31 -25.74 -2.27 -18.98
C HIS A 31 -25.07 -1.84 -17.65
N LEU A 32 -23.74 -1.81 -17.59
CA LEU A 32 -23.00 -1.35 -16.40
C LEU A 32 -23.27 0.14 -16.10
N ILE A 33 -23.35 0.99 -17.15
CA ILE A 33 -23.65 2.42 -17.01
C ILE A 33 -25.03 2.61 -16.40
N ASP A 34 -26.02 1.87 -16.91
CA ASP A 34 -27.42 2.01 -16.49
C ASP A 34 -27.70 1.45 -15.09
N THR A 35 -26.87 0.50 -14.62
CA THR A 35 -27.17 -0.24 -13.37
C THR A 35 -26.26 0.11 -12.20
N VAL A 36 -24.93 0.00 -12.35
CA VAL A 36 -24.01 0.00 -11.20
C VAL A 36 -22.88 1.03 -11.29
N LEU A 37 -22.49 1.48 -12.50
CA LEU A 37 -21.28 2.30 -12.71
C LEU A 37 -21.35 3.62 -11.94
N GLY A 38 -22.51 4.28 -11.93
CA GLY A 38 -22.72 5.53 -11.19
C GLY A 38 -22.50 5.36 -9.69
N ARG A 39 -22.96 4.25 -9.12
CA ARG A 39 -22.78 3.93 -7.70
C ARG A 39 -21.32 3.61 -7.38
N TYR A 40 -20.66 2.81 -8.20
CA TYR A 40 -19.23 2.49 -8.03
C TYR A 40 -18.37 3.74 -8.10
N ALA A 41 -18.64 4.62 -9.07
CA ALA A 41 -17.93 5.89 -9.22
C ALA A 41 -18.16 6.83 -8.03
N ALA A 42 -19.40 7.00 -7.60
CA ALA A 42 -19.75 7.85 -6.46
C ALA A 42 -19.12 7.36 -5.14
N ASN A 43 -19.24 6.05 -4.84
CA ASN A 43 -18.66 5.49 -3.63
C ASN A 43 -17.13 5.54 -3.64
N THR A 44 -16.49 5.25 -4.78
CA THR A 44 -15.03 5.34 -4.92
C THR A 44 -14.57 6.78 -4.75
N ALA A 45 -15.23 7.74 -5.39
CA ALA A 45 -14.89 9.16 -5.26
C ALA A 45 -15.09 9.69 -3.82
N LEU A 46 -16.21 9.33 -3.19
CA LEU A 46 -16.48 9.74 -1.81
C LEU A 46 -15.48 9.12 -0.83
N LEU A 47 -15.11 7.86 -1.02
CA LEU A 47 -14.10 7.18 -0.23
C LEU A 47 -12.73 7.89 -0.37
N ILE A 48 -12.32 8.23 -1.60
CA ILE A 48 -11.11 9.00 -1.89
C ILE A 48 -11.12 10.34 -1.13
N VAL A 49 -12.21 11.07 -1.19
CA VAL A 49 -12.34 12.38 -0.52
C VAL A 49 -12.24 12.23 1.00
N LEU A 50 -12.98 11.29 1.59
CA LEU A 50 -12.98 11.08 3.04
C LEU A 50 -11.61 10.63 3.55
N VAL A 51 -10.97 9.69 2.86
CA VAL A 51 -9.63 9.20 3.23
C VAL A 51 -8.57 10.28 3.03
N SER A 52 -8.65 11.06 1.95
CA SER A 52 -7.72 12.19 1.72
C SER A 52 -7.80 13.22 2.83
N LEU A 53 -9.00 13.65 3.20
CA LEU A 53 -9.22 14.63 4.27
C LEU A 53 -8.79 14.08 5.64
N GLY A 54 -9.16 12.84 5.94
CA GLY A 54 -8.81 12.19 7.21
C GLY A 54 -7.31 11.98 7.37
N THR A 55 -6.65 11.42 6.36
CA THR A 55 -5.19 11.19 6.38
C THR A 55 -4.40 12.50 6.39
N PHE A 56 -4.87 13.52 5.67
CA PHE A 56 -4.30 14.86 5.74
C PHE A 56 -4.41 15.44 7.16
N ALA A 57 -5.60 15.44 7.74
CA ALA A 57 -5.82 16.04 9.05
C ALA A 57 -4.99 15.36 10.16
N VAL A 58 -5.04 14.02 10.21
CA VAL A 58 -4.31 13.22 11.21
C VAL A 58 -2.81 13.27 10.95
N GLY A 59 -2.38 13.00 9.70
CA GLY A 59 -0.96 12.88 9.33
C GLY A 59 -0.21 14.20 9.45
N VAL A 60 -0.77 15.30 8.92
CA VAL A 60 -0.13 16.63 9.00
C VAL A 60 -0.15 17.16 10.42
N GLY A 61 -1.28 17.01 11.13
CA GLY A 61 -1.41 17.44 12.51
C GLY A 61 -0.40 16.76 13.43
N ALA A 62 -0.29 15.42 13.35
CA ALA A 62 0.68 14.64 14.11
C ALA A 62 2.13 15.00 13.72
N ALA A 63 2.43 15.14 12.42
CA ALA A 63 3.76 15.51 11.95
C ALA A 63 4.20 16.88 12.50
N TRP A 64 3.32 17.87 12.48
CA TRP A 64 3.61 19.18 13.02
C TRP A 64 3.84 19.16 14.54
N LEU A 65 2.97 18.47 15.30
CA LEU A 65 3.12 18.35 16.74
C LEU A 65 4.46 17.73 17.13
N VAL A 66 4.81 16.62 16.49
CA VAL A 66 6.05 15.88 16.83
C VAL A 66 7.32 16.63 16.42
N THR A 67 7.31 17.40 15.32
CA THR A 67 8.51 18.09 14.82
C THR A 67 8.70 19.48 15.39
N MET A 68 7.61 20.23 15.60
CA MET A 68 7.66 21.65 15.94
C MET A 68 7.35 21.93 17.41
N THR A 69 6.95 20.92 18.19
CA THR A 69 6.60 21.11 19.60
C THR A 69 7.30 20.10 20.52
N ARG A 70 7.42 20.46 21.79
CA ARG A 70 7.86 19.55 22.86
C ARG A 70 6.71 19.35 23.84
N PHE A 71 6.32 18.10 24.01
CA PHE A 71 5.30 17.66 24.96
C PHE A 71 5.69 16.30 25.55
N PRO A 72 5.04 15.81 26.62
CA PRO A 72 5.36 14.53 27.23
C PRO A 72 5.31 13.37 26.21
N ALA A 73 6.31 12.47 26.27
CA ALA A 73 6.41 11.30 25.43
C ALA A 73 6.51 11.57 23.91
N VAL A 74 6.91 12.77 23.45
CA VAL A 74 7.04 13.10 22.02
C VAL A 74 7.91 12.08 21.27
N ARG A 75 9.04 11.66 21.85
CA ARG A 75 9.94 10.65 21.25
C ARG A 75 9.27 9.28 21.06
N PHE A 76 8.38 8.91 21.97
CA PHE A 76 7.58 7.70 21.82
C PHE A 76 6.62 7.84 20.64
N PHE A 77 5.92 8.99 20.52
CA PHE A 77 4.98 9.23 19.44
C PHE A 77 5.64 9.34 18.07
N GLU A 78 6.91 9.78 17.98
CA GLU A 78 7.68 9.76 16.72
C GLU A 78 7.65 8.39 16.05
N ILE A 79 7.75 7.35 16.85
CA ILE A 79 7.79 5.94 16.43
C ILE A 79 6.38 5.35 16.37
N ALA A 80 5.60 5.55 17.43
CA ALA A 80 4.29 4.92 17.60
C ALA A 80 3.30 5.31 16.49
N LEU A 81 3.37 6.54 15.97
CA LEU A 81 2.53 7.02 14.87
C LEU A 81 2.75 6.28 13.54
N VAL A 82 3.83 5.52 13.40
CA VAL A 82 4.09 4.70 12.19
C VAL A 82 3.53 3.27 12.34
N VAL A 83 3.31 2.81 13.56
CA VAL A 83 2.90 1.42 13.85
C VAL A 83 1.61 0.98 13.12
N PRO A 84 0.56 1.82 12.99
CA PRO A 84 -0.65 1.41 12.28
C PRO A 84 -0.43 0.98 10.83
N LEU A 85 0.65 1.41 10.17
CA LEU A 85 1.01 0.96 8.82
C LEU A 85 1.29 -0.55 8.72
N ALA A 86 1.60 -1.20 9.84
CA ALA A 86 1.79 -2.65 9.90
C ALA A 86 0.49 -3.43 9.71
N PHE A 87 -0.66 -2.80 9.97
CA PHE A 87 -1.96 -3.43 9.87
C PHE A 87 -2.53 -3.29 8.46
N PRO A 88 -2.97 -4.37 7.81
CA PRO A 88 -3.86 -4.25 6.66
C PRO A 88 -5.22 -3.64 7.07
N ALA A 89 -5.81 -2.78 6.25
CA ALA A 89 -7.06 -2.12 6.59
C ALA A 89 -8.23 -3.11 6.79
N TYR A 90 -8.27 -4.20 6.03
CA TYR A 90 -9.27 -5.25 6.20
C TYR A 90 -9.13 -5.99 7.55
N VAL A 91 -7.92 -6.11 8.09
CA VAL A 91 -7.70 -6.70 9.43
C VAL A 91 -8.26 -5.79 10.52
N LEU A 92 -8.07 -4.45 10.38
CA LEU A 92 -8.76 -3.50 11.26
C LEU A 92 -10.28 -3.67 11.17
N ALA A 93 -10.81 -3.79 9.95
CA ALA A 93 -12.25 -3.97 9.75
C ALA A 93 -12.78 -5.19 10.54
N TYR A 94 -12.06 -6.31 10.56
CA TYR A 94 -12.46 -7.50 11.35
C TYR A 94 -12.45 -7.21 12.85
N ALA A 95 -11.38 -6.58 13.36
CA ALA A 95 -11.26 -6.23 14.77
C ALA A 95 -12.35 -5.25 15.22
N TYR A 96 -12.65 -4.25 14.41
CA TYR A 96 -13.70 -3.27 14.74
C TYR A 96 -15.11 -3.83 14.62
N THR A 97 -15.35 -4.73 13.67
CA THR A 97 -16.64 -5.41 13.54
C THR A 97 -16.93 -6.26 14.78
N SER A 98 -15.98 -7.05 15.26
CA SER A 98 -16.18 -7.89 16.45
C SER A 98 -16.59 -7.09 17.70
N ILE A 99 -16.26 -5.79 17.74
CA ILE A 99 -16.51 -4.93 18.90
C ILE A 99 -17.72 -4.02 18.70
N LEU A 100 -17.85 -3.40 17.52
CA LEU A 100 -18.83 -2.34 17.25
C LEU A 100 -20.08 -2.80 16.50
N ASP A 101 -20.07 -3.99 15.90
CA ASP A 101 -21.26 -4.52 15.22
C ASP A 101 -22.38 -4.84 16.23
N HIS A 102 -23.58 -5.05 15.73
CA HIS A 102 -24.76 -5.27 16.58
C HIS A 102 -24.58 -6.37 17.64
N PRO A 103 -24.00 -7.56 17.34
CA PRO A 103 -23.67 -8.57 18.35
C PRO A 103 -22.41 -8.26 19.16
N GLY A 104 -21.68 -7.21 18.80
CA GLY A 104 -20.37 -6.89 19.39
C GLY A 104 -20.45 -6.46 20.86
N ILE A 105 -19.30 -6.57 21.54
CA ILE A 105 -19.16 -6.31 22.98
C ILE A 105 -19.71 -4.92 23.40
N VAL A 106 -19.45 -3.87 22.62
CA VAL A 106 -19.87 -2.50 22.97
C VAL A 106 -21.39 -2.38 22.98
N GLN A 107 -22.05 -2.82 21.91
CA GLN A 107 -23.51 -2.69 21.82
C GLN A 107 -24.24 -3.66 22.77
N SER A 108 -23.72 -4.88 22.94
CA SER A 108 -24.29 -5.85 23.89
C SER A 108 -24.17 -5.38 25.34
N THR A 109 -23.01 -4.81 25.73
CA THR A 109 -22.82 -4.23 27.07
C THR A 109 -23.72 -3.00 27.27
N LEU A 110 -23.85 -2.14 26.26
CA LEU A 110 -24.71 -0.98 26.32
C LEU A 110 -26.18 -1.39 26.53
N ARG A 111 -26.67 -2.39 25.80
CA ARG A 111 -28.01 -2.95 25.99
C ARG A 111 -28.21 -3.54 27.38
N ALA A 112 -27.22 -4.32 27.83
CA ALA A 112 -27.30 -4.96 29.15
C ALA A 112 -27.30 -3.94 30.31
N THR A 113 -26.51 -2.87 30.22
CA THR A 113 -26.41 -1.84 31.28
C THR A 113 -27.57 -0.87 31.29
N MET A 114 -28.11 -0.51 30.12
CA MET A 114 -29.20 0.47 29.99
C MET A 114 -30.59 -0.18 29.94
N GLY A 115 -30.66 -1.52 29.86
CA GLY A 115 -31.91 -2.23 29.71
C GLY A 115 -32.60 -2.02 28.34
N TRP A 116 -31.83 -1.64 27.33
CA TRP A 116 -32.36 -1.34 25.98
C TRP A 116 -32.55 -2.60 25.14
N GLY A 117 -33.61 -2.64 24.38
CA GLY A 117 -33.78 -3.63 23.32
C GLY A 117 -32.94 -3.30 22.07
N PRO A 118 -32.91 -4.21 21.10
CA PRO A 118 -32.09 -4.06 19.89
C PRO A 118 -32.40 -2.84 19.02
N ARG A 119 -33.60 -2.24 19.16
CA ARG A 119 -34.07 -1.10 18.35
C ARG A 119 -34.34 0.19 19.16
N ASP A 120 -34.01 0.21 20.44
CA ASP A 120 -34.35 1.31 21.34
C ASP A 120 -33.35 2.48 21.28
N TYR A 121 -32.23 2.29 20.59
CA TYR A 121 -31.16 3.29 20.48
C TYR A 121 -30.60 3.35 19.07
N TRP A 122 -30.03 4.50 18.72
CA TRP A 122 -29.28 4.66 17.49
C TRP A 122 -27.79 4.43 17.76
N PHE A 123 -27.14 3.62 16.91
CA PHE A 123 -25.69 3.39 16.92
C PHE A 123 -25.18 3.42 15.48
N PRO A 124 -24.04 4.09 15.20
CA PRO A 124 -23.50 4.16 13.84
C PRO A 124 -23.13 2.76 13.33
N GLU A 125 -23.59 2.42 12.14
CA GLU A 125 -23.20 1.16 11.50
C GLU A 125 -21.72 1.19 11.11
N ILE A 126 -20.94 0.24 11.64
CA ILE A 126 -19.52 0.09 11.29
C ILE A 126 -19.38 -0.42 9.86
N ARG A 127 -20.24 -1.33 9.40
CA ARG A 127 -20.26 -1.86 8.04
C ARG A 127 -20.89 -0.86 7.08
N SER A 128 -20.18 0.21 6.85
CA SER A 128 -20.63 1.34 6.03
C SER A 128 -19.46 1.97 5.28
N LEU A 129 -19.75 2.84 4.34
CA LEU A 129 -18.73 3.63 3.64
C LEU A 129 -17.92 4.51 4.63
N GLY A 130 -18.58 5.07 5.65
CA GLY A 130 -17.94 5.84 6.71
C GLY A 130 -17.00 4.98 7.56
N GLY A 131 -17.42 3.75 7.91
CA GLY A 131 -16.57 2.79 8.61
C GLY A 131 -15.37 2.38 7.78
N ALA A 132 -15.55 2.09 6.48
CA ALA A 132 -14.45 1.77 5.57
C ALA A 132 -13.45 2.94 5.47
N ALA A 133 -13.95 4.17 5.33
CA ALA A 133 -13.11 5.37 5.32
C ALA A 133 -12.30 5.51 6.62
N LEU A 134 -12.93 5.28 7.78
CA LEU A 134 -12.26 5.34 9.07
C LEU A 134 -11.13 4.30 9.19
N MET A 135 -11.37 3.04 8.80
CA MET A 135 -10.34 2.00 8.82
C MET A 135 -9.16 2.38 7.93
N LEU A 136 -9.44 2.85 6.72
CA LEU A 136 -8.41 3.28 5.78
C LEU A 136 -7.64 4.51 6.30
N VAL A 137 -8.30 5.49 6.91
CA VAL A 137 -7.62 6.64 7.52
C VAL A 137 -6.67 6.19 8.62
N LEU A 138 -7.12 5.31 9.52
CA LEU A 138 -6.32 4.84 10.66
C LEU A 138 -5.06 4.08 10.23
N VAL A 139 -5.07 3.42 9.07
CA VAL A 139 -3.92 2.66 8.54
C VAL A 139 -3.05 3.50 7.62
N LEU A 140 -3.63 4.44 6.84
CA LEU A 140 -2.92 5.13 5.77
C LEU A 140 -2.40 6.53 6.15
N TYR A 141 -2.86 7.12 7.28
CA TYR A 141 -2.32 8.42 7.72
C TYR A 141 -0.79 8.42 7.91
N PRO A 142 -0.11 7.31 8.27
CA PRO A 142 1.34 7.33 8.41
C PRO A 142 2.10 7.67 7.13
N TYR A 143 1.54 7.44 5.94
CA TYR A 143 2.15 7.91 4.68
C TYR A 143 2.26 9.44 4.65
N VAL A 144 1.17 10.12 5.02
CA VAL A 144 1.15 11.59 5.10
C VAL A 144 2.04 12.07 6.24
N TYR A 145 1.98 11.42 7.40
CA TYR A 145 2.81 11.72 8.57
C TYR A 145 4.30 11.68 8.24
N LEU A 146 4.79 10.59 7.63
CA LEU A 146 6.21 10.42 7.34
C LEU A 146 6.75 11.46 6.36
N LEU A 147 6.01 11.74 5.28
CA LEU A 147 6.44 12.70 4.27
C LEU A 147 6.32 14.15 4.76
N ALA A 148 5.27 14.49 5.49
CA ALA A 148 5.10 15.80 6.10
C ALA A 148 6.19 16.03 7.18
N ARG A 149 6.45 15.03 8.03
CA ARG A 149 7.52 15.08 9.05
C ARG A 149 8.88 15.31 8.41
N ALA A 150 9.23 14.54 7.38
CA ALA A 150 10.50 14.72 6.67
C ALA A 150 10.64 16.14 6.09
N SER A 151 9.56 16.68 5.52
CA SER A 151 9.54 18.04 4.99
C SER A 151 9.67 19.10 6.09
N PHE A 152 8.98 18.96 7.22
CA PHE A 152 9.08 19.89 8.34
C PHE A 152 10.50 19.88 8.97
N LEU A 153 11.14 18.72 9.06
CA LEU A 153 12.52 18.61 9.55
C LEU A 153 13.56 19.24 8.61
N GLN A 154 13.28 19.27 7.31
CA GLN A 154 14.17 19.89 6.31
C GLN A 154 13.96 21.40 6.18
N GLN A 155 12.84 21.94 6.66
CA GLN A 155 12.62 23.39 6.65
C GLN A 155 13.63 24.08 7.55
N SER A 156 14.29 25.11 7.03
CA SER A 156 15.18 25.93 7.86
C SER A 156 14.37 26.60 8.96
N GLY A 157 14.79 26.40 10.21
CA GLY A 157 14.19 27.06 11.38
C GLY A 157 14.09 28.59 11.23
N SER A 158 14.98 29.19 10.43
CA SER A 158 15.06 30.62 10.17
C SER A 158 13.75 31.23 9.64
N THR A 159 13.03 30.57 8.72
CA THR A 159 11.79 31.10 8.14
C THR A 159 10.62 31.09 9.12
N PHE A 160 10.50 30.02 9.91
CA PHE A 160 9.49 29.94 10.96
C PHE A 160 9.76 30.96 12.07
N VAL A 161 11.01 31.09 12.47
CA VAL A 161 11.46 32.05 13.47
C VAL A 161 11.31 33.49 13.01
N ALA A 162 11.68 33.79 11.76
CA ALA A 162 11.43 35.12 11.19
C ALA A 162 9.94 35.50 11.23
N ALA A 163 9.04 34.58 10.90
CA ALA A 163 7.62 34.81 11.04
C ALA A 163 7.20 35.05 12.50
N ARG A 164 7.80 34.32 13.46
CA ARG A 164 7.59 34.51 14.89
C ARG A 164 8.15 35.85 15.39
N ALA A 165 9.35 36.22 14.95
CA ALA A 165 9.97 37.50 15.29
C ALA A 165 9.17 38.70 14.77
N LEU A 166 8.47 38.53 13.64
CA LEU A 166 7.53 39.50 13.07
C LEU A 166 6.15 39.49 13.76
N GLY A 167 6.01 38.82 14.93
CA GLY A 167 4.79 38.84 15.75
C GLY A 167 3.73 37.81 15.38
N SER A 168 3.99 36.88 14.43
CA SER A 168 3.03 35.82 14.10
C SER A 168 2.88 34.83 15.25
N ARG A 169 1.62 34.48 15.60
CA ARG A 169 1.32 33.39 16.53
C ARG A 169 1.80 32.05 15.95
N PRO A 170 2.17 31.04 16.78
CA PRO A 170 2.68 29.74 16.30
C PRO A 170 1.79 29.08 15.24
N TRP A 171 0.48 29.08 15.45
CA TRP A 171 -0.49 28.52 14.52
C TRP A 171 -0.56 29.30 13.19
N ALA A 172 -0.48 30.63 13.26
CA ALA A 172 -0.44 31.46 12.04
C ALA A 172 0.85 31.25 11.26
N ALA A 173 2.00 31.11 11.93
CA ALA A 173 3.28 30.79 11.29
C ALA A 173 3.23 29.39 10.65
N PHE A 174 2.62 28.40 11.31
CA PHE A 174 2.40 27.08 10.71
C PHE A 174 1.56 27.17 9.42
N LEU A 175 0.38 27.78 9.48
CA LEU A 175 -0.53 27.84 8.32
C LEU A 175 0.00 28.67 7.16
N LYS A 176 0.74 29.77 7.45
CA LYS A 176 1.20 30.71 6.43
C LYS A 176 2.60 30.40 5.90
N VAL A 177 3.42 29.64 6.63
CA VAL A 177 4.83 29.38 6.28
C VAL A 177 5.10 27.88 6.15
N SER A 178 5.01 27.12 7.26
CA SER A 178 5.43 25.71 7.27
C SER A 178 4.56 24.82 6.38
N LEU A 179 3.23 24.98 6.46
CA LEU A 179 2.29 24.18 5.67
C LEU A 179 2.40 24.43 4.16
N PRO A 180 2.49 25.69 3.66
CA PRO A 180 2.73 25.96 2.25
C PRO A 180 4.04 25.38 1.70
N LEU A 181 5.12 25.46 2.47
CA LEU A 181 6.42 24.86 2.10
C LEU A 181 6.38 23.34 2.05
N ALA A 182 5.58 22.69 2.92
CA ALA A 182 5.42 21.25 2.95
C ALA A 182 4.38 20.71 1.94
N ARG A 183 3.63 21.56 1.23
CA ARG A 183 2.57 21.14 0.29
C ARG A 183 2.97 20.01 -0.66
N PRO A 184 4.15 20.03 -1.33
CA PRO A 184 4.50 18.96 -2.25
C PRO A 184 4.69 17.61 -1.57
N ALA A 185 5.28 17.59 -0.38
CA ALA A 185 5.49 16.36 0.40
C ALA A 185 4.15 15.83 0.96
N ILE A 186 3.29 16.72 1.45
CA ILE A 186 1.97 16.38 1.95
C ILE A 186 1.11 15.82 0.79
N ALA A 187 1.10 16.49 -0.36
CA ALA A 187 0.35 16.03 -1.52
C ALA A 187 0.81 14.64 -1.98
N ALA A 188 2.12 14.36 -1.97
CA ALA A 188 2.65 13.04 -2.26
C ALA A 188 2.18 11.99 -1.24
N GLY A 189 2.14 12.33 0.06
CA GLY A 189 1.64 11.43 1.10
C GLY A 189 0.15 11.11 0.97
N VAL A 190 -0.67 12.15 0.73
CA VAL A 190 -2.11 11.98 0.49
C VAL A 190 -2.35 11.12 -0.74
N LEU A 191 -1.58 11.32 -1.81
CA LEU A 191 -1.75 10.55 -3.03
C LEU A 191 -1.37 9.08 -2.84
N LEU A 192 -0.31 8.78 -2.08
CA LEU A 192 -0.01 7.39 -1.70
C LEU A 192 -1.18 6.75 -0.96
N ALA A 193 -1.77 7.47 0.01
CA ALA A 193 -2.95 6.99 0.72
C ALA A 193 -4.16 6.78 -0.21
N VAL A 194 -4.38 7.67 -1.18
CA VAL A 194 -5.44 7.55 -2.18
C VAL A 194 -5.20 6.35 -3.11
N MET A 195 -3.97 6.12 -3.54
CA MET A 195 -3.65 4.96 -4.38
C MET A 195 -3.92 3.63 -3.64
N GLU A 196 -3.55 3.54 -2.36
CA GLU A 196 -3.88 2.37 -1.54
C GLU A 196 -5.40 2.23 -1.31
N THR A 197 -6.11 3.36 -1.18
CA THR A 197 -7.58 3.38 -1.04
C THR A 197 -8.27 2.83 -2.29
N ILE A 198 -7.85 3.25 -3.48
CA ILE A 198 -8.40 2.76 -4.76
C ILE A 198 -8.09 1.28 -4.96
N ALA A 199 -6.93 0.83 -4.50
CA ALA A 199 -6.50 -0.55 -4.60
C ALA A 199 -7.11 -1.45 -3.52
N ASP A 200 -7.73 -0.90 -2.47
CA ASP A 200 -8.35 -1.69 -1.41
C ASP A 200 -9.56 -2.45 -1.93
N PHE A 201 -9.55 -3.75 -1.68
CA PHE A 201 -10.67 -4.65 -1.93
C PHE A 201 -11.18 -5.23 -0.61
N GLY A 202 -10.26 -5.60 0.28
CA GLY A 202 -10.58 -6.36 1.47
C GLY A 202 -11.53 -5.63 2.42
N THR A 203 -11.25 -4.37 2.73
CA THR A 203 -12.06 -3.55 3.63
C THR A 203 -13.42 -3.22 3.02
N VAL A 204 -13.42 -2.74 1.77
CA VAL A 204 -14.67 -2.33 1.10
C VAL A 204 -15.58 -3.53 0.82
N SER A 205 -15.02 -4.68 0.45
CA SER A 205 -15.77 -5.92 0.24
C SER A 205 -16.38 -6.44 1.54
N TYR A 206 -15.58 -6.47 2.61
CA TYR A 206 -16.03 -6.94 3.92
C TYR A 206 -17.15 -6.06 4.52
N PHE A 207 -17.09 -4.75 4.30
CA PHE A 207 -18.14 -3.81 4.75
C PHE A 207 -19.30 -3.66 3.75
N GLY A 208 -19.31 -4.42 2.66
CA GLY A 208 -20.38 -4.38 1.66
C GLY A 208 -20.43 -3.08 0.85
N VAL A 209 -19.32 -2.31 0.84
CA VAL A 209 -19.23 -1.05 0.09
C VAL A 209 -18.95 -1.33 -1.38
N GLN A 210 -19.88 -0.96 -2.23
CA GLN A 210 -19.78 -1.16 -3.67
C GLN A 210 -18.85 -0.11 -4.30
N THR A 211 -17.67 -0.55 -4.74
CA THR A 211 -16.65 0.26 -5.42
C THR A 211 -16.24 -0.42 -6.73
N PHE A 212 -15.41 0.23 -7.55
CA PHE A 212 -14.85 -0.44 -8.74
C PHE A 212 -14.08 -1.72 -8.39
N ALA A 213 -13.34 -1.74 -7.28
CA ALA A 213 -12.59 -2.93 -6.86
C ALA A 213 -13.51 -4.12 -6.56
N THR A 214 -14.62 -3.89 -5.85
CA THR A 214 -15.62 -4.95 -5.59
C THR A 214 -16.35 -5.33 -6.85
N GLY A 215 -16.66 -4.38 -7.75
CA GLY A 215 -17.30 -4.63 -9.03
C GLY A 215 -16.48 -5.55 -9.94
N ILE A 216 -15.16 -5.33 -10.05
CA ILE A 216 -14.24 -6.19 -10.81
C ILE A 216 -14.31 -7.64 -10.29
N TYR A 217 -14.26 -7.82 -8.98
CA TYR A 217 -14.33 -9.14 -8.34
C TYR A 217 -15.65 -9.83 -8.59
N THR A 218 -16.77 -9.11 -8.42
CA THR A 218 -18.13 -9.64 -8.63
C THR A 218 -18.36 -10.04 -10.08
N SER A 219 -17.96 -9.18 -11.04
CA SER A 219 -18.06 -9.51 -12.46
C SER A 219 -17.23 -10.73 -12.83
N TRP A 220 -16.01 -10.84 -12.29
CA TRP A 220 -15.10 -11.95 -12.58
C TRP A 220 -15.58 -13.30 -12.01
N PHE A 221 -15.91 -13.35 -10.70
CA PHE A 221 -16.22 -14.60 -10.02
C PHE A 221 -17.70 -14.93 -9.95
N SER A 222 -18.56 -13.96 -9.67
CA SER A 222 -19.98 -14.23 -9.44
C SER A 222 -20.78 -14.26 -10.74
N MET A 223 -20.41 -13.39 -11.71
CA MET A 223 -21.12 -13.31 -12.99
C MET A 223 -20.42 -14.08 -14.12
N GLY A 224 -19.13 -14.45 -13.94
CA GLY A 224 -18.33 -15.05 -15.00
C GLY A 224 -18.08 -14.12 -16.20
N ASP A 225 -18.38 -12.83 -16.04
CA ASP A 225 -18.28 -11.81 -17.09
C ASP A 225 -16.88 -11.19 -17.10
N ARG A 226 -16.00 -11.77 -17.94
CA ARG A 226 -14.64 -11.27 -18.14
C ARG A 226 -14.59 -9.91 -18.82
N ALA A 227 -15.53 -9.63 -19.71
CA ALA A 227 -15.59 -8.38 -20.43
C ALA A 227 -16.00 -7.23 -19.49
N GLY A 228 -17.05 -7.42 -18.68
CA GLY A 228 -17.46 -6.47 -17.66
C GLY A 228 -16.37 -6.22 -16.62
N ALA A 229 -15.68 -7.26 -16.15
CA ALA A 229 -14.55 -7.11 -15.25
C ALA A 229 -13.41 -6.28 -15.88
N ALA A 230 -13.09 -6.48 -17.16
CA ALA A 230 -12.07 -5.70 -17.87
C ALA A 230 -12.52 -4.23 -18.08
N GLN A 231 -13.77 -3.99 -18.40
CA GLN A 231 -14.32 -2.63 -18.57
C GLN A 231 -14.29 -1.84 -17.24
N LEU A 232 -14.70 -2.46 -16.13
CA LEU A 232 -14.59 -1.87 -14.79
C LEU A 232 -13.12 -1.65 -14.38
N ALA A 233 -12.22 -2.56 -14.76
CA ALA A 233 -10.80 -2.42 -14.53
C ALA A 233 -10.19 -1.23 -15.32
N VAL A 234 -10.64 -0.94 -16.55
CA VAL A 234 -10.26 0.26 -17.31
C VAL A 234 -10.77 1.53 -16.62
N CYS A 235 -11.99 1.53 -16.11
CA CYS A 235 -12.52 2.66 -15.34
C CYS A 235 -11.63 2.94 -14.11
N LEU A 236 -11.32 1.90 -13.33
CA LEU A 236 -10.47 2.02 -12.14
C LEU A 236 -9.05 2.47 -12.50
N LEU A 237 -8.47 1.91 -13.57
CA LEU A 237 -7.16 2.30 -14.09
C LEU A 237 -7.14 3.78 -14.52
N SER A 238 -8.22 4.28 -15.12
CA SER A 238 -8.34 5.68 -15.54
C SER A 238 -8.30 6.63 -14.33
N PHE A 239 -8.99 6.30 -13.24
CA PHE A 239 -8.88 7.02 -11.97
C PHE A 239 -7.45 7.03 -11.43
N ALA A 240 -6.79 5.87 -11.38
CA ALA A 240 -5.43 5.73 -10.88
C ALA A 240 -4.41 6.52 -11.73
N LEU A 241 -4.53 6.46 -13.06
CA LEU A 241 -3.66 7.20 -13.97
C LEU A 241 -3.89 8.72 -13.88
N LEU A 242 -5.14 9.16 -13.75
CA LEU A 242 -5.46 10.58 -13.55
C LEU A 242 -4.74 11.11 -12.29
N LEU A 243 -4.82 10.37 -11.20
CA LEU A 243 -4.15 10.74 -9.95
C LEU A 243 -2.62 10.74 -10.09
N ALA A 244 -2.04 9.76 -10.77
CA ALA A 244 -0.61 9.70 -11.04
C ALA A 244 -0.13 10.89 -11.89
N VAL A 245 -0.93 11.34 -12.87
CA VAL A 245 -0.65 12.54 -13.68
C VAL A 245 -0.74 13.80 -12.82
N LEU A 246 -1.76 13.93 -11.98
CA LEU A 246 -1.93 15.07 -11.07
C LEU A 246 -0.75 15.16 -10.08
N GLU A 247 -0.27 14.05 -9.54
CA GLU A 247 0.93 13.99 -8.70
C GLU A 247 2.15 14.56 -9.44
N ARG A 248 2.39 14.05 -10.63
CA ARG A 248 3.54 14.47 -11.41
C ARG A 248 3.50 15.97 -11.74
N ALA A 249 2.33 16.49 -12.06
CA ALA A 249 2.14 17.92 -12.33
C ALA A 249 2.50 18.79 -11.12
N GLN A 250 2.19 18.31 -9.91
CA GLN A 250 2.54 19.03 -8.67
C GLN A 250 4.02 18.91 -8.30
N ARG A 251 4.66 17.76 -8.51
CA ARG A 251 6.11 17.60 -8.24
C ARG A 251 7.00 18.45 -9.17
N GLY A 252 6.59 18.69 -10.40
CA GLY A 252 7.39 19.42 -11.39
C GLY A 252 7.65 20.90 -11.06
N GLN A 253 6.89 21.50 -10.15
CA GLN A 253 7.00 22.92 -9.78
C GLN A 253 7.82 23.19 -8.50
N ALA A 254 8.20 22.16 -7.75
CA ALA A 254 8.80 22.32 -6.42
C ALA A 254 10.29 21.94 -6.39
N LYS A 255 11.14 22.63 -7.15
CA LYS A 255 12.59 22.62 -6.91
C LYS A 255 12.93 23.68 -5.87
N TYR A 256 12.68 23.42 -4.61
CA TYR A 256 13.24 24.21 -3.52
C TYR A 256 14.68 23.76 -3.31
N HIS A 257 15.64 24.56 -3.76
CA HIS A 257 17.03 24.40 -3.40
C HIS A 257 17.25 25.05 -2.04
N ASP A 258 17.25 24.23 -0.99
CA ASP A 258 17.69 24.70 0.32
C ASP A 258 19.21 24.64 0.36
N THR A 259 19.85 25.83 0.30
CA THR A 259 21.30 26.00 0.37
C THR A 259 21.84 26.04 1.81
N SER A 260 20.98 25.93 2.81
CA SER A 260 21.34 26.05 4.22
C SER A 260 21.71 24.70 4.87
N ARG A 261 22.72 23.99 4.37
CA ARG A 261 23.38 22.93 5.12
C ARG A 261 24.11 23.52 6.31
N GLY A 262 23.57 23.37 7.53
CA GLY A 262 24.32 23.67 8.75
C GLY A 262 23.68 24.64 9.76
N GLN A 263 22.43 25.09 9.57
CA GLN A 263 21.79 25.91 10.60
C GLN A 263 21.25 25.05 11.75
N LYS A 264 21.58 25.46 12.97
CA LYS A 264 21.11 24.84 14.22
C LYS A 264 19.57 24.80 14.22
N HIS A 265 19.02 23.62 14.48
CA HIS A 265 17.59 23.47 14.78
C HIS A 265 17.27 24.34 15.97
N GLU A 266 16.32 25.27 15.80
CA GLU A 266 15.79 25.99 16.95
C GLU A 266 15.06 25.05 17.91
N PRO A 267 15.05 25.40 19.20
CA PRO A 267 14.35 24.57 20.17
C PRO A 267 12.84 24.53 19.83
N PRO A 268 12.24 23.32 19.76
CA PRO A 268 10.82 23.17 19.51
C PRO A 268 9.99 23.95 20.54
N LEU A 269 8.81 24.45 20.13
CA LEU A 269 7.87 25.16 20.98
C LEU A 269 7.45 24.26 22.15
N LYS A 270 7.75 24.67 23.38
CA LYS A 270 7.36 23.91 24.57
C LYS A 270 5.88 24.10 24.84
N LEU A 271 5.13 23.00 24.85
CA LEU A 271 3.71 22.99 25.25
C LEU A 271 3.60 22.65 26.73
N GLU A 272 2.77 23.40 27.46
CA GLU A 272 2.55 23.21 28.89
C GLU A 272 1.07 23.08 29.23
N GLY A 273 0.76 22.48 30.38
CA GLY A 273 -0.60 22.33 30.87
C GLY A 273 -1.54 21.61 29.89
N VAL A 274 -2.69 22.19 29.65
CA VAL A 274 -3.75 21.61 28.79
C VAL A 274 -3.28 21.40 27.36
N GLN A 275 -2.44 22.28 26.81
CA GLN A 275 -1.95 22.15 25.44
C GLN A 275 -1.05 20.92 25.27
N ALA A 276 -0.21 20.61 26.26
CA ALA A 276 0.62 19.42 26.25
C ALA A 276 -0.23 18.13 26.28
N TRP A 277 -1.26 18.09 27.12
CA TRP A 277 -2.18 16.95 27.17
C TRP A 277 -3.02 16.80 25.91
N MET A 278 -3.47 17.91 25.31
CA MET A 278 -4.13 17.86 23.99
C MET A 278 -3.22 17.29 22.92
N ALA A 279 -1.93 17.63 22.89
CA ALA A 279 -0.96 17.07 21.97
C ALA A 279 -0.79 15.55 22.19
N VAL A 280 -0.72 15.09 23.45
CA VAL A 280 -0.68 13.66 23.79
C VAL A 280 -1.93 12.93 23.29
N ILE A 281 -3.12 13.49 23.48
CA ILE A 281 -4.37 12.88 23.02
C ILE A 281 -4.43 12.84 21.49
N LEU A 282 -4.09 13.94 20.81
CA LEU A 282 -4.11 14.02 19.34
C LEU A 282 -3.12 13.07 18.67
N CYS A 283 -1.94 12.86 19.26
CA CYS A 283 -0.97 11.88 18.77
C CYS A 283 -1.30 10.46 19.24
N GLY A 284 -1.86 10.32 20.44
CA GLY A 284 -2.20 9.02 21.04
C GLY A 284 -3.42 8.36 20.42
N ALA A 285 -4.45 9.12 20.07
CA ALA A 285 -5.69 8.57 19.51
C ALA A 285 -5.46 7.77 18.22
N PRO A 286 -4.71 8.25 17.20
CA PRO A 286 -4.45 7.45 16.01
C PRO A 286 -3.66 6.18 16.31
N VAL A 287 -2.74 6.19 17.27
CA VAL A 287 -1.99 5.00 17.69
C VAL A 287 -2.90 4.03 18.45
N LEU A 288 -3.70 4.55 19.39
CA LEU A 288 -4.62 3.73 20.18
C LEU A 288 -5.64 3.02 19.29
N PHE A 289 -6.30 3.79 18.42
CA PHE A 289 -7.35 3.23 17.55
C PHE A 289 -6.80 2.53 16.30
N GLY A 290 -5.66 2.93 15.76
CA GLY A 290 -5.06 2.32 14.57
C GLY A 290 -4.18 1.09 14.84
N ALA A 291 -3.73 0.88 16.10
CA ALA A 291 -2.83 -0.23 16.41
C ALA A 291 -3.19 -0.96 17.72
N VAL A 292 -3.24 -0.25 18.86
CA VAL A 292 -3.37 -0.90 20.18
C VAL A 292 -4.73 -1.60 20.32
N PHE A 293 -5.79 -0.89 20.02
CA PHE A 293 -7.15 -1.40 20.14
C PHE A 293 -7.42 -2.60 19.21
N PRO A 294 -7.12 -2.54 17.90
CA PRO A 294 -7.30 -3.69 17.03
C PRO A 294 -6.38 -4.87 17.40
N LEU A 295 -5.17 -4.60 17.90
CA LEU A 295 -4.28 -5.65 18.36
C LEU A 295 -4.88 -6.41 19.56
N VAL A 296 -5.38 -5.69 20.56
CA VAL A 296 -6.04 -6.29 21.75
C VAL A 296 -7.28 -7.08 21.32
N ALA A 297 -8.10 -6.51 20.43
CA ALA A 297 -9.28 -7.20 19.91
C ALA A 297 -8.93 -8.51 19.18
N LEU A 298 -7.93 -8.49 18.32
CA LEU A 298 -7.46 -9.69 17.62
C LEU A 298 -6.84 -10.72 18.57
N MET A 299 -6.15 -10.26 19.63
CA MET A 299 -5.59 -11.17 20.64
C MET A 299 -6.69 -11.83 21.46
N SER A 300 -7.76 -11.11 21.84
CA SER A 300 -8.90 -11.71 22.54
C SER A 300 -9.63 -12.72 21.66
N LEU A 301 -9.93 -12.40 20.41
CA LEU A 301 -10.53 -13.32 19.44
C LEU A 301 -9.64 -14.54 19.17
N GLY A 302 -8.32 -14.31 19.07
CA GLY A 302 -7.35 -15.39 18.87
C GLY A 302 -7.26 -16.35 20.05
N TRP A 303 -7.48 -15.84 21.28
CA TRP A 303 -7.51 -16.66 22.50
C TRP A 303 -8.75 -17.58 22.54
N GLU A 304 -9.88 -17.10 22.05
CA GLU A 304 -11.13 -17.84 21.95
C GLU A 304 -11.14 -18.82 20.75
N SER A 305 -10.17 -18.71 19.85
CA SER A 305 -10.09 -19.50 18.64
C SER A 305 -9.72 -20.96 18.93
N GLU A 306 -10.54 -21.91 18.48
CA GLU A 306 -10.25 -23.34 18.51
C GLU A 306 -9.23 -23.79 17.46
N GLN A 307 -8.63 -22.87 16.70
CA GLN A 307 -7.68 -23.20 15.63
C GLN A 307 -6.36 -23.74 16.20
N ASN A 308 -5.98 -24.92 15.74
CA ASN A 308 -4.65 -25.46 16.04
C ASN A 308 -3.61 -24.87 15.07
N LEU A 309 -2.76 -23.97 15.58
CA LEU A 309 -1.66 -23.33 14.84
C LEU A 309 -0.62 -24.34 14.30
N LEU A 310 -0.51 -25.51 14.92
CA LEU A 310 0.41 -26.58 14.50
C LEU A 310 -0.25 -27.60 13.56
N SER A 311 -1.51 -27.38 13.15
CA SER A 311 -2.15 -28.25 12.17
C SER A 311 -1.45 -28.15 10.81
N ASP A 312 -1.34 -29.28 10.11
CA ASP A 312 -0.75 -29.33 8.75
C ASP A 312 -1.43 -28.34 7.78
N ARG A 313 -2.70 -28.09 7.98
CA ARG A 313 -3.46 -27.13 7.17
C ARG A 313 -2.99 -25.70 7.42
N TYR A 314 -2.85 -25.31 8.69
CA TYR A 314 -2.40 -23.95 9.05
C TYR A 314 -0.94 -23.72 8.65
N LEU A 315 -0.07 -24.70 8.90
CA LEU A 315 1.34 -24.64 8.50
C LEU A 315 1.50 -24.53 6.96
N ARG A 316 0.60 -25.13 6.17
CA ARG A 316 0.58 -24.92 4.71
C ARG A 316 0.29 -23.47 4.34
N PHE A 317 -0.67 -22.80 4.99
CA PHE A 317 -0.96 -21.39 4.71
C PHE A 317 0.23 -20.48 5.04
N VAL A 318 0.88 -20.72 6.17
CA VAL A 318 2.10 -20.00 6.57
C VAL A 318 3.21 -20.23 5.54
N ARG A 319 3.49 -21.50 5.22
CA ARG A 319 4.50 -21.86 4.21
C ARG A 319 4.21 -21.22 2.85
N ASN A 320 2.98 -21.33 2.36
CA ASN A 320 2.59 -20.76 1.08
C ASN A 320 2.81 -19.24 1.05
N SER A 321 2.40 -18.54 2.11
CA SER A 321 2.61 -17.08 2.24
C SER A 321 4.09 -16.73 2.25
N LEU A 322 4.91 -17.43 3.05
CA LEU A 322 6.34 -17.17 3.16
C LEU A 322 7.09 -17.46 1.84
N VAL A 323 6.81 -18.59 1.19
CA VAL A 323 7.43 -18.96 -0.09
C VAL A 323 7.05 -17.94 -1.17
N LEU A 324 5.77 -17.60 -1.27
CA LEU A 324 5.28 -16.64 -2.26
C LEU A 324 5.90 -15.25 -2.04
N ALA A 325 5.87 -14.75 -0.81
CA ALA A 325 6.41 -13.44 -0.47
C ALA A 325 7.93 -13.37 -0.65
N SER A 326 8.67 -14.40 -0.23
CA SER A 326 10.12 -14.46 -0.40
C SER A 326 10.52 -14.51 -1.88
N THR A 327 9.84 -15.37 -2.67
CA THR A 327 10.12 -15.51 -4.10
C THR A 327 9.83 -14.21 -4.84
N ALA A 328 8.66 -13.60 -4.59
CA ALA A 328 8.27 -12.35 -5.20
C ALA A 328 9.21 -11.20 -4.80
N ALA A 329 9.59 -11.09 -3.53
CA ALA A 329 10.49 -10.05 -3.04
C ALA A 329 11.88 -10.15 -3.70
N VAL A 330 12.47 -11.34 -3.74
CA VAL A 330 13.78 -11.55 -4.36
C VAL A 330 13.74 -11.22 -5.85
N LEU A 331 12.77 -11.74 -6.58
CA LEU A 331 12.66 -11.50 -8.03
C LEU A 331 12.38 -10.03 -8.37
N THR A 332 11.54 -9.37 -7.57
CA THR A 332 11.25 -7.94 -7.73
C THR A 332 12.50 -7.09 -7.50
N VAL A 333 13.29 -7.39 -6.47
CA VAL A 333 14.54 -6.66 -6.19
C VAL A 333 15.59 -6.94 -7.26
N VAL A 334 15.70 -8.17 -7.76
CA VAL A 334 16.58 -8.49 -8.89
C VAL A 334 16.17 -7.69 -10.14
N ALA A 335 14.88 -7.59 -10.43
CA ALA A 335 14.37 -6.78 -11.53
C ALA A 335 14.66 -5.28 -11.32
N ALA A 336 14.52 -4.76 -10.09
CA ALA A 336 14.86 -3.39 -9.74
C ALA A 336 16.35 -3.09 -9.91
N ILE A 337 17.24 -4.01 -9.49
CA ILE A 337 18.69 -3.92 -9.72
C ILE A 337 18.98 -3.87 -11.22
N ALA A 338 18.41 -4.78 -11.99
CA ALA A 338 18.65 -4.87 -13.44
C ALA A 338 18.22 -3.57 -14.15
N LEU A 339 17.05 -3.03 -13.80
CA LEU A 339 16.52 -1.80 -14.39
C LEU A 339 17.31 -0.57 -13.93
N GLY A 340 17.56 -0.40 -12.64
CA GLY A 340 18.27 0.75 -12.09
C GLY A 340 19.73 0.78 -12.52
N PHE A 341 20.40 -0.38 -12.58
CA PHE A 341 21.76 -0.46 -13.12
C PHE A 341 21.82 -0.16 -14.62
N TYR A 342 20.84 -0.62 -15.40
CA TYR A 342 20.74 -0.27 -16.82
C TYR A 342 20.60 1.24 -17.02
N GLN A 343 19.74 1.91 -16.23
CA GLN A 343 19.55 3.36 -16.28
C GLN A 343 20.85 4.12 -15.98
N ARG A 344 21.64 3.63 -15.02
CA ARG A 344 22.93 4.23 -14.65
C ARG A 344 24.01 4.04 -15.74
N MET A 345 24.09 2.84 -16.31
CA MET A 345 25.12 2.53 -17.32
C MET A 345 24.84 3.12 -18.70
N ARG A 346 23.58 3.33 -19.02
CA ARG A 346 23.15 3.87 -20.32
C ARG A 346 22.14 5.02 -20.12
N PRO A 347 22.59 6.17 -19.59
CA PRO A 347 21.69 7.32 -19.44
C PRO A 347 21.22 7.79 -20.83
N GLY A 348 19.90 7.94 -20.97
CA GLY A 348 19.29 8.36 -22.24
C GLY A 348 17.76 8.24 -22.22
N ARG A 349 17.11 8.69 -23.30
CA ARG A 349 15.64 8.67 -23.42
C ARG A 349 15.06 7.24 -23.29
N SER A 350 15.73 6.26 -23.87
CA SER A 350 15.29 4.86 -23.83
C SER A 350 15.28 4.28 -22.40
N SER A 351 16.35 4.52 -21.62
CA SER A 351 16.44 4.04 -20.24
C SER A 351 15.47 4.79 -19.31
N ALA A 352 15.31 6.10 -19.54
CA ALA A 352 14.33 6.91 -18.81
C ALA A 352 12.89 6.42 -19.06
N LEU A 353 12.56 6.09 -20.33
CA LEU A 353 11.25 5.54 -20.68
C LEU A 353 11.00 4.18 -20.04
N ALA A 354 11.98 3.27 -20.07
CA ALA A 354 11.86 1.96 -19.43
C ALA A 354 11.59 2.10 -17.91
N GLY A 355 12.30 2.99 -17.22
CA GLY A 355 12.07 3.26 -15.81
C GLY A 355 10.73 3.94 -15.53
N TYR A 356 10.27 4.80 -16.42
CA TYR A 356 8.95 5.41 -16.30
C TYR A 356 7.83 4.37 -16.40
N VAL A 357 7.89 3.53 -17.43
CA VAL A 357 6.92 2.45 -17.66
C VAL A 357 6.90 1.48 -16.47
N ALA A 358 8.06 1.09 -15.97
CA ALA A 358 8.17 0.18 -14.82
C ALA A 358 7.52 0.74 -13.54
N ARG A 359 7.54 2.06 -13.34
CA ARG A 359 6.90 2.70 -12.18
C ARG A 359 5.38 2.82 -12.30
N LEU A 360 4.84 2.76 -13.52
CA LEU A 360 3.39 2.81 -13.72
C LEU A 360 2.67 1.63 -13.04
N GLY A 361 3.35 0.48 -12.90
CA GLY A 361 2.79 -0.70 -12.24
C GLY A 361 2.31 -0.45 -10.81
N TYR A 362 2.93 0.46 -10.07
CA TYR A 362 2.50 0.82 -8.71
C TYR A 362 1.14 1.53 -8.68
N ALA A 363 0.84 2.31 -9.70
CA ALA A 363 -0.44 3.00 -9.80
C ALA A 363 -1.60 2.05 -10.14
N VAL A 364 -1.29 0.81 -10.58
CA VAL A 364 -2.31 -0.14 -11.03
C VAL A 364 -2.80 -0.97 -9.86
N PRO A 365 -4.11 -0.94 -9.54
CA PRO A 365 -4.69 -1.78 -8.49
C PRO A 365 -4.49 -3.27 -8.76
N GLY A 366 -4.31 -4.07 -7.68
CA GLY A 366 -4.03 -5.51 -7.80
C GLY A 366 -5.08 -6.29 -8.59
N GLY A 367 -6.36 -5.95 -8.46
CA GLY A 367 -7.44 -6.56 -9.25
C GLY A 367 -7.32 -6.28 -10.76
N VAL A 368 -6.88 -5.07 -11.15
CA VAL A 368 -6.63 -4.70 -12.56
C VAL A 368 -5.46 -5.50 -13.12
N ILE A 369 -4.36 -5.63 -12.35
CA ILE A 369 -3.19 -6.45 -12.73
C ILE A 369 -3.63 -7.91 -12.92
N ALA A 370 -4.46 -8.42 -12.01
CA ALA A 370 -4.94 -9.80 -12.06
C ALA A 370 -5.73 -10.09 -13.34
N VAL A 371 -6.74 -9.27 -13.64
CA VAL A 371 -7.53 -9.40 -14.88
C VAL A 371 -6.62 -9.25 -16.11
N GLY A 372 -5.74 -8.25 -16.11
CA GLY A 372 -4.84 -7.95 -17.22
C GLY A 372 -3.79 -9.03 -17.51
N LEU A 373 -3.41 -9.83 -16.53
CA LEU A 373 -2.52 -10.98 -16.74
C LEU A 373 -3.30 -12.26 -17.04
N LEU A 374 -4.40 -12.53 -16.33
CA LEU A 374 -5.14 -13.77 -16.53
C LEU A 374 -5.74 -13.89 -17.94
N VAL A 375 -6.27 -12.82 -18.50
CA VAL A 375 -6.92 -12.87 -19.84
C VAL A 375 -5.95 -13.34 -20.92
N PRO A 376 -4.78 -12.69 -21.15
CA PRO A 376 -3.87 -13.11 -22.21
C PRO A 376 -3.18 -14.46 -21.91
N PHE A 377 -2.83 -14.73 -20.65
CA PHE A 377 -2.16 -15.98 -20.31
C PHE A 377 -3.11 -17.19 -20.32
N ALA A 378 -4.39 -17.02 -19.99
CA ALA A 378 -5.40 -18.07 -20.18
C ALA A 378 -5.64 -18.37 -21.68
N ALA A 379 -5.68 -17.32 -22.52
CA ALA A 379 -5.77 -17.50 -23.96
C ALA A 379 -4.53 -18.24 -24.51
N PHE A 380 -3.34 -17.89 -24.03
CA PHE A 380 -2.09 -18.58 -24.39
C PHE A 380 -2.10 -20.05 -23.95
N ASP A 381 -2.45 -20.35 -22.70
CA ASP A 381 -2.52 -21.74 -22.20
C ASP A 381 -3.50 -22.58 -23.01
N ASN A 382 -4.68 -22.04 -23.31
CA ASN A 382 -5.68 -22.75 -24.10
C ASN A 382 -5.22 -22.98 -25.54
N ALA A 383 -4.58 -22.00 -26.18
CA ALA A 383 -4.06 -22.13 -27.53
C ALA A 383 -2.90 -23.16 -27.58
N LEU A 384 -2.03 -23.14 -26.58
CA LEU A 384 -0.93 -24.10 -26.45
C LEU A 384 -1.44 -25.53 -26.24
N ASP A 385 -2.43 -25.72 -25.33
CA ASP A 385 -3.04 -27.02 -25.08
C ASP A 385 -3.73 -27.58 -26.34
N ALA A 386 -4.48 -26.72 -27.04
CA ALA A 386 -5.11 -27.12 -28.31
C ALA A 386 -4.09 -27.53 -29.39
N TRP A 387 -3.00 -26.77 -29.53
CA TRP A 387 -1.92 -27.10 -30.46
C TRP A 387 -1.20 -28.38 -30.08
N MET A 388 -0.89 -28.59 -28.80
CA MET A 388 -0.22 -29.79 -28.29
C MET A 388 -1.09 -31.04 -28.46
N ARG A 389 -2.40 -30.94 -28.20
CA ARG A 389 -3.36 -32.04 -28.47
C ARG A 389 -3.43 -32.37 -29.96
N ALA A 390 -3.50 -31.34 -30.80
CA ALA A 390 -3.59 -31.56 -32.26
C ALA A 390 -2.31 -32.14 -32.88
N THR A 391 -1.13 -31.82 -32.32
CA THR A 391 0.16 -32.19 -32.93
C THR A 391 0.78 -33.43 -32.29
N PHE A 392 0.64 -33.58 -30.95
CA PHE A 392 1.33 -34.62 -30.17
C PHE A 392 0.39 -35.53 -29.38
N ASP A 393 -0.92 -35.29 -29.45
CA ASP A 393 -1.95 -36.00 -28.66
C ASP A 393 -1.71 -35.90 -27.13
N VAL A 394 -1.10 -34.79 -26.68
CA VAL A 394 -0.76 -34.54 -25.28
C VAL A 394 -1.49 -33.31 -24.78
N SER A 395 -2.20 -33.44 -23.65
CA SER A 395 -2.77 -32.28 -22.97
C SER A 395 -1.74 -31.65 -22.05
N THR A 396 -1.47 -30.36 -22.22
CA THR A 396 -0.61 -29.57 -21.33
C THR A 396 -1.38 -28.98 -20.14
N GLY A 397 -2.70 -28.83 -20.25
CA GLY A 397 -3.52 -28.12 -19.30
C GLY A 397 -3.10 -26.65 -19.14
N LEU A 398 -3.41 -26.08 -17.98
CA LEU A 398 -3.08 -24.67 -17.65
C LEU A 398 -1.66 -24.61 -17.05
N LEU A 399 -0.65 -24.32 -17.85
CA LEU A 399 0.75 -24.27 -17.42
C LEU A 399 1.09 -22.98 -16.68
N VAL A 400 0.63 -21.84 -17.20
CA VAL A 400 0.96 -20.52 -16.65
C VAL A 400 -0.10 -20.07 -15.66
N THR A 401 -1.38 -20.09 -16.06
CA THR A 401 -2.50 -19.60 -15.24
C THR A 401 -2.80 -20.48 -14.03
N GLY A 402 -2.40 -21.76 -14.07
CA GLY A 402 -2.49 -22.68 -12.93
C GLY A 402 -1.31 -22.65 -11.98
N SER A 403 -0.32 -21.76 -12.19
CA SER A 403 0.94 -21.74 -11.45
C SER A 403 1.08 -20.52 -10.53
N ILE A 404 1.96 -20.63 -9.52
CA ILE A 404 2.32 -19.50 -8.65
C ILE A 404 3.12 -18.43 -9.41
N TRP A 405 3.72 -18.76 -10.56
CA TRP A 405 4.60 -17.85 -11.29
C TRP A 405 3.85 -16.66 -11.88
N LEU A 406 2.60 -16.86 -12.34
CA LEU A 406 1.78 -15.76 -12.83
C LEU A 406 1.44 -14.77 -11.70
N LEU A 407 1.17 -15.29 -10.51
CA LEU A 407 0.94 -14.47 -9.32
C LEU A 407 2.22 -13.73 -8.88
N VAL A 408 3.38 -14.38 -8.94
CA VAL A 408 4.68 -13.73 -8.71
C VAL A 408 4.93 -12.61 -9.73
N CYS A 409 4.60 -12.81 -11.02
CA CYS A 409 4.67 -11.75 -12.03
C CYS A 409 3.76 -10.57 -11.68
N ALA A 410 2.53 -10.81 -11.19
CA ALA A 410 1.63 -9.76 -10.74
C ALA A 410 2.24 -8.92 -9.60
N TYR A 411 2.85 -9.57 -8.63
CA TYR A 411 3.53 -8.89 -7.54
C TYR A 411 4.76 -8.11 -7.99
N MET A 412 5.54 -8.67 -8.92
CA MET A 412 6.66 -7.94 -9.54
C MET A 412 6.17 -6.65 -10.19
N VAL A 413 5.10 -6.70 -10.97
CA VAL A 413 4.50 -5.50 -11.60
C VAL A 413 4.08 -4.47 -10.55
N ARG A 414 3.39 -4.92 -9.50
CA ARG A 414 2.84 -4.03 -8.47
C ARG A 414 3.92 -3.39 -7.60
N PHE A 415 4.89 -4.17 -7.14
CA PHE A 415 5.85 -3.74 -6.11
C PHE A 415 7.23 -3.32 -6.66
N LEU A 416 7.44 -3.40 -7.99
CA LEU A 416 8.71 -3.01 -8.61
C LEU A 416 9.09 -1.56 -8.31
N ALA A 417 8.12 -0.64 -8.31
CA ALA A 417 8.38 0.77 -8.06
C ALA A 417 8.91 1.02 -6.63
N ALA A 418 8.41 0.29 -5.63
CA ALA A 418 8.90 0.37 -4.25
C ALA A 418 10.34 -0.15 -4.14
N ALA A 419 10.63 -1.29 -4.76
CA ALA A 419 11.99 -1.85 -4.81
C ALA A 419 12.96 -0.93 -5.57
N LEU A 420 12.52 -0.34 -6.67
CA LEU A 420 13.32 0.60 -7.46
C LEU A 420 13.61 1.89 -6.69
N GLY A 421 12.63 2.41 -5.93
CA GLY A 421 12.82 3.58 -5.06
C GLY A 421 13.87 3.34 -3.97
N ALA A 422 13.84 2.18 -3.32
CA ALA A 422 14.85 1.79 -2.33
C ALA A 422 16.25 1.60 -2.98
N TYR A 423 16.32 1.00 -4.17
CA TYR A 423 17.56 0.88 -4.95
C TYR A 423 18.14 2.27 -5.29
N GLU A 424 17.33 3.19 -5.80
CA GLU A 424 17.75 4.56 -6.18
C GLU A 424 18.22 5.36 -4.97
N GLY A 425 17.52 5.22 -3.83
CA GLY A 425 17.95 5.82 -2.56
C GLY A 425 19.36 5.38 -2.16
N GLY A 426 19.64 4.07 -2.27
CA GLY A 426 20.99 3.54 -2.04
C GLY A 426 22.00 3.98 -3.11
N GLN A 427 21.59 4.02 -4.38
CA GLN A 427 22.45 4.37 -5.50
C GLN A 427 22.99 5.80 -5.41
N SER A 428 22.33 6.71 -4.71
CA SER A 428 22.82 8.07 -4.45
C SER A 428 24.13 8.08 -3.66
N LEU A 429 24.46 7.00 -2.91
CA LEU A 429 25.71 6.84 -2.18
C LEU A 429 26.89 6.40 -3.08
N VAL A 430 26.61 5.90 -4.29
CA VAL A 430 27.65 5.43 -5.22
C VAL A 430 28.06 6.60 -6.14
N HIS A 431 29.19 7.22 -5.85
CA HIS A 431 29.71 8.32 -6.67
C HIS A 431 30.09 7.86 -8.09
N ALA A 432 29.89 8.73 -9.08
CA ALA A 432 30.25 8.46 -10.48
C ALA A 432 31.75 8.14 -10.66
N ASN A 433 32.61 8.70 -9.82
CA ASN A 433 34.06 8.42 -9.82
C ASN A 433 34.38 6.95 -9.50
N MET A 434 33.55 6.24 -8.75
CA MET A 434 33.73 4.82 -8.48
C MET A 434 33.54 3.97 -9.74
N ASP A 435 32.59 4.34 -10.58
CA ASP A 435 32.37 3.70 -11.89
C ASP A 435 33.55 3.98 -12.85
N ALA A 436 34.08 5.21 -12.82
CA ALA A 436 35.25 5.59 -13.59
C ALA A 436 36.49 4.82 -13.16
N ALA A 437 36.76 4.74 -11.83
CA ALA A 437 37.86 3.97 -11.28
C ALA A 437 37.77 2.46 -11.61
N SER A 438 36.57 1.88 -11.51
CA SER A 438 36.34 0.48 -11.88
C SER A 438 36.67 0.22 -13.36
N ARG A 439 36.29 1.14 -14.24
CA ARG A 439 36.60 1.05 -15.68
C ARG A 439 38.10 1.21 -15.97
N SER A 440 38.78 2.13 -15.27
CA SER A 440 40.24 2.31 -15.44
C SER A 440 41.05 1.08 -15.00
N LEU A 441 40.49 0.30 -14.06
CA LEU A 441 41.01 -1.01 -13.64
C LEU A 441 40.61 -2.17 -14.58
N GLY A 442 40.04 -1.88 -15.75
CA GLY A 442 39.65 -2.88 -16.75
C GLY A 442 38.41 -3.70 -16.39
N LYS A 443 37.64 -3.30 -15.38
CA LYS A 443 36.44 -4.04 -14.97
C LYS A 443 35.25 -3.73 -15.89
N GLY A 444 34.61 -4.77 -16.39
CA GLY A 444 33.37 -4.64 -17.17
C GLY A 444 32.16 -4.27 -16.29
N PRO A 445 31.00 -3.94 -16.92
CA PRO A 445 29.80 -3.48 -16.20
C PRO A 445 29.32 -4.45 -15.11
N LEU A 446 29.25 -5.76 -15.40
CA LEU A 446 28.82 -6.76 -14.43
C LEU A 446 29.79 -6.90 -13.25
N ALA A 447 31.11 -6.76 -13.50
CA ALA A 447 32.11 -6.75 -12.45
C ALA A 447 31.96 -5.50 -11.56
N THR A 448 31.69 -4.32 -12.16
CA THR A 448 31.39 -3.09 -11.43
C THR A 448 30.12 -3.24 -10.57
N LEU A 449 29.05 -3.84 -11.12
CA LEU A 449 27.86 -4.13 -10.33
C LEU A 449 28.20 -5.03 -9.12
N ARG A 450 28.89 -6.15 -9.37
CA ARG A 450 29.16 -7.15 -8.32
C ARG A 450 30.12 -6.66 -7.24
N TRP A 451 31.19 -5.96 -7.62
CA TRP A 451 32.28 -5.62 -6.69
C TRP A 451 32.22 -4.20 -6.12
N VAL A 452 31.47 -3.30 -6.76
CA VAL A 452 31.33 -1.90 -6.30
C VAL A 452 29.91 -1.62 -5.84
N HIS A 453 28.91 -1.82 -6.69
CA HIS A 453 27.54 -1.42 -6.39
C HIS A 453 26.90 -2.31 -5.34
N LEU A 454 26.85 -3.63 -5.55
CA LEU A 454 26.14 -4.53 -4.62
C LEU A 454 26.63 -4.44 -3.18
N PRO A 455 27.94 -4.37 -2.86
CA PRO A 455 28.38 -4.22 -1.48
C PRO A 455 27.92 -2.93 -0.83
N ILE A 456 27.93 -1.80 -1.56
CA ILE A 456 27.49 -0.50 -1.05
C ILE A 456 25.97 -0.46 -0.90
N LEU A 457 25.24 -1.09 -1.84
CA LEU A 457 23.78 -1.09 -1.90
C LEU A 457 23.13 -2.12 -0.96
N THR A 458 23.90 -3.06 -0.40
CA THR A 458 23.35 -4.17 0.41
C THR A 458 22.32 -3.71 1.46
N PRO A 459 22.54 -2.66 2.27
CA PRO A 459 21.54 -2.23 3.25
C PRO A 459 20.22 -1.78 2.61
N SER A 460 20.30 -1.03 1.50
CA SER A 460 19.12 -0.55 0.78
C SER A 460 18.39 -1.69 0.06
N LEU A 461 19.13 -2.68 -0.47
CA LEU A 461 18.56 -3.86 -1.10
C LEU A 461 17.87 -4.77 -0.08
N LEU A 462 18.42 -4.96 1.10
CA LEU A 462 17.77 -5.71 2.18
C LEU A 462 16.49 -5.01 2.62
N THR A 463 16.51 -3.67 2.71
CA THR A 463 15.29 -2.89 2.98
C THR A 463 14.26 -3.07 1.87
N ALA A 464 14.68 -3.06 0.60
CA ALA A 464 13.79 -3.31 -0.53
C ALA A 464 13.15 -4.70 -0.47
N VAL A 465 13.95 -5.75 -0.21
CA VAL A 465 13.43 -7.12 -0.04
C VAL A 465 12.40 -7.17 1.07
N LEU A 466 12.68 -6.56 2.22
CA LEU A 466 11.78 -6.59 3.35
C LEU A 466 10.47 -5.84 3.08
N ILE A 467 10.51 -4.66 2.46
CA ILE A 467 9.30 -3.90 2.09
C ILE A 467 8.43 -4.73 1.15
N VAL A 468 8.99 -5.25 0.06
CA VAL A 468 8.23 -6.06 -0.89
C VAL A 468 7.70 -7.34 -0.25
N PHE A 469 8.51 -8.01 0.58
CA PHE A 469 8.09 -9.22 1.28
C PHE A 469 6.84 -8.97 2.15
N VAL A 470 6.84 -7.89 2.92
CA VAL A 470 5.72 -7.56 3.79
C VAL A 470 4.49 -7.11 3.00
N ASP A 471 4.70 -6.35 1.92
CA ASP A 471 3.59 -5.93 1.06
C ASP A 471 2.92 -7.12 0.36
N VAL A 472 3.70 -8.13 -0.06
CA VAL A 472 3.15 -9.38 -0.61
C VAL A 472 2.43 -10.21 0.48
N MET A 473 2.95 -10.26 1.70
CA MET A 473 2.31 -11.01 2.80
C MET A 473 0.89 -10.53 3.12
N LYS A 474 0.62 -9.26 2.97
CA LYS A 474 -0.69 -8.63 3.22
C LYS A 474 -1.55 -8.45 1.97
N GLU A 475 -1.01 -8.80 0.79
CA GLU A 475 -1.71 -8.59 -0.47
C GLU A 475 -2.88 -9.58 -0.60
N LEU A 476 -4.06 -9.04 -0.90
CA LEU A 476 -5.30 -9.80 -0.98
C LEU A 476 -5.95 -9.79 -2.39
N PRO A 477 -6.18 -8.63 -3.06
CA PRO A 477 -6.98 -8.57 -4.27
C PRO A 477 -6.41 -9.38 -5.45
N ALA A 478 -5.12 -9.26 -5.78
CA ALA A 478 -4.53 -10.06 -6.85
C ALA A 478 -4.43 -11.54 -6.45
N THR A 479 -4.11 -11.80 -5.17
CA THR A 479 -4.02 -13.17 -4.64
C THR A 479 -5.33 -13.92 -4.77
N LEU A 480 -6.45 -13.31 -4.39
CA LEU A 480 -7.77 -13.94 -4.49
C LEU A 480 -8.12 -14.35 -5.92
N ILE A 481 -7.77 -13.49 -6.90
CA ILE A 481 -8.12 -13.70 -8.30
C ILE A 481 -7.20 -14.73 -8.98
N MET A 482 -5.88 -14.69 -8.66
CA MET A 482 -4.85 -15.40 -9.44
C MET A 482 -4.27 -16.62 -8.75
N ARG A 483 -4.52 -16.84 -7.46
CA ARG A 483 -3.94 -17.98 -6.74
C ARG A 483 -4.29 -19.30 -7.40
N PRO A 484 -3.34 -20.23 -7.51
CA PRO A 484 -3.63 -21.58 -7.95
C PRO A 484 -4.61 -22.29 -7.02
N PHE A 485 -5.26 -23.31 -7.56
CA PHE A 485 -6.15 -24.15 -6.77
C PHE A 485 -5.38 -24.78 -5.60
N ASN A 486 -5.99 -24.79 -4.41
CA ASN A 486 -5.38 -25.27 -3.15
C ASN A 486 -4.13 -24.51 -2.66
N TYR A 487 -3.83 -23.31 -3.20
CA TYR A 487 -2.72 -22.49 -2.77
C TYR A 487 -3.22 -21.27 -1.97
N ASP A 488 -3.84 -21.54 -0.81
CA ASP A 488 -4.30 -20.47 0.07
C ASP A 488 -3.13 -19.84 0.83
N THR A 489 -3.18 -18.51 0.97
CA THR A 489 -2.27 -17.72 1.81
C THR A 489 -2.95 -17.31 3.11
N LEU A 490 -2.18 -16.79 4.07
CA LEU A 490 -2.74 -16.25 5.32
C LEU A 490 -3.75 -15.12 5.09
N ALA A 491 -3.48 -14.21 4.14
CA ALA A 491 -4.39 -13.12 3.79
C ALA A 491 -5.73 -13.64 3.24
N VAL A 492 -5.69 -14.62 2.33
CA VAL A 492 -6.88 -15.26 1.77
C VAL A 492 -7.66 -16.01 2.85
N GLN A 493 -6.97 -16.71 3.73
CA GLN A 493 -7.61 -17.47 4.81
C GLN A 493 -8.28 -16.53 5.83
N ALA A 494 -7.59 -15.44 6.21
CA ALA A 494 -8.17 -14.42 7.10
C ALA A 494 -9.45 -13.82 6.49
N PHE A 495 -9.38 -13.44 5.21
CA PHE A 495 -10.52 -12.86 4.50
C PHE A 495 -11.69 -13.83 4.39
N ARG A 496 -11.46 -15.09 4.02
CA ARG A 496 -12.53 -16.10 3.92
C ARG A 496 -13.23 -16.33 5.24
N LEU A 497 -12.46 -16.56 6.31
CA LEU A 497 -13.03 -16.79 7.63
C LEU A 497 -13.83 -15.58 8.14
N ALA A 498 -13.33 -14.37 7.90
CA ALA A 498 -14.05 -13.15 8.24
C ALA A 498 -15.33 -12.97 7.41
N SER A 499 -15.30 -13.28 6.11
CA SER A 499 -16.47 -13.24 5.22
C SER A 499 -17.53 -14.28 5.60
N ASP A 500 -17.10 -15.40 6.18
CA ASP A 500 -17.98 -16.44 6.72
C ASP A 500 -18.43 -16.16 8.17
N GLU A 501 -18.24 -14.89 8.66
CA GLU A 501 -18.55 -14.43 10.04
C GLU A 501 -17.83 -15.22 11.15
N ARG A 502 -16.72 -15.88 10.83
CA ARG A 502 -15.88 -16.64 11.76
C ARG A 502 -14.67 -15.81 12.19
N LEU A 503 -14.92 -14.70 12.91
CA LEU A 503 -13.90 -13.72 13.27
C LEU A 503 -12.81 -14.29 14.18
N GLU A 504 -13.15 -15.18 15.10
CA GLU A 504 -12.20 -15.90 15.96
C GLU A 504 -11.17 -16.67 15.11
N GLY A 505 -11.65 -17.36 14.06
CA GLY A 505 -10.79 -18.05 13.12
C GLY A 505 -9.93 -17.12 12.26
N ALA A 506 -10.43 -15.94 11.91
CA ALA A 506 -9.69 -14.95 11.14
C ALA A 506 -8.59 -14.23 11.95
N ALA A 507 -8.70 -14.23 13.29
CA ALA A 507 -7.81 -13.48 14.16
C ALA A 507 -6.36 -13.98 14.13
N LEU A 508 -6.13 -15.30 14.20
CA LEU A 508 -4.79 -15.87 14.21
C LEU A 508 -3.98 -15.59 12.93
N PRO A 509 -4.49 -15.88 11.71
CA PRO A 509 -3.78 -15.48 10.48
C PRO A 509 -3.58 -13.97 10.39
N SER A 510 -4.52 -13.16 10.88
CA SER A 510 -4.39 -11.70 10.93
C SER A 510 -3.26 -11.25 11.85
N LEU A 511 -3.12 -11.83 13.03
CA LEU A 511 -2.03 -11.54 13.97
C LEU A 511 -0.66 -11.88 13.38
N VAL A 512 -0.54 -13.01 12.67
CA VAL A 512 0.72 -13.37 11.99
C VAL A 512 1.06 -12.33 10.91
N ILE A 513 0.10 -11.89 10.11
CA ILE A 513 0.31 -10.85 9.09
C ILE A 513 0.78 -9.55 9.75
N VAL A 514 0.12 -9.11 10.82
CA VAL A 514 0.49 -7.90 11.57
C VAL A 514 1.89 -8.02 12.17
N ALA A 515 2.23 -9.15 12.79
CA ALA A 515 3.56 -9.39 13.35
C ALA A 515 4.66 -9.28 12.29
N VAL A 516 4.43 -9.84 11.10
CA VAL A 516 5.33 -9.68 9.95
C VAL A 516 5.35 -8.24 9.46
N GLY A 517 4.20 -7.57 9.40
CA GLY A 517 4.07 -6.15 9.02
C GLY A 517 4.82 -5.18 9.93
N LEU A 518 5.07 -5.54 11.20
CA LEU A 518 5.86 -4.74 12.13
C LEU A 518 7.36 -4.70 11.77
N LEU A 519 7.89 -5.67 11.02
CA LEU A 519 9.32 -5.74 10.70
C LEU A 519 9.84 -4.49 9.97
N PRO A 520 9.23 -4.04 8.83
CA PRO A 520 9.69 -2.82 8.18
C PRO A 520 9.42 -1.57 9.02
N VAL A 521 8.35 -1.54 9.81
CA VAL A 521 8.05 -0.43 10.72
C VAL A 521 9.18 -0.27 11.75
N ILE A 522 9.66 -1.37 12.36
CA ILE A 522 10.78 -1.35 13.29
C ILE A 522 12.07 -0.81 12.61
N LEU A 523 12.32 -1.18 11.34
CA LEU A 523 13.48 -0.69 10.61
C LEU A 523 13.37 0.82 10.31
N ILE A 524 12.21 1.29 9.86
CA ILE A 524 11.94 2.72 9.64
C ILE A 524 12.16 3.49 10.94
N CYS A 525 11.63 2.97 12.05
CA CYS A 525 11.79 3.57 13.37
C CYS A 525 13.25 3.68 13.81
N ARG A 526 14.08 2.65 13.54
CA ARG A 526 15.53 2.70 13.83
C ARG A 526 16.27 3.75 12.98
N GLN A 527 15.81 4.03 11.78
CA GLN A 527 16.37 5.09 10.93
C GLN A 527 15.93 6.48 11.41
N VAL A 528 14.66 6.62 11.79
CA VAL A 528 14.07 7.86 12.32
C VAL A 528 14.71 8.26 13.67
N GLY A 529 15.01 7.31 14.56
CA GLY A 529 15.60 7.57 15.87
C GLY A 529 17.12 7.83 15.86
N ARG A 530 17.80 7.74 14.72
CA ARG A 530 19.23 8.05 14.56
C ARG A 530 19.50 9.50 14.15
N HIS A 531 18.49 10.28 13.89
CA HIS A 531 18.54 11.73 13.58
C HIS A 531 17.90 12.53 14.71
#